data_715d4d28e3882e8f37f3fa0df5bb1612
#
_entry.id   715d4d28e3882e8f37f3fa0df5bb1612
#
_cell.length_a   1.000
_cell.length_b   1.000
_cell.length_c   1.000
_cell.angle_alpha   90.00
_cell.angle_beta   90.00
_cell.angle_gamma   90.00
#
_symmetry.space_group_name_H-M   'P 1'
#
loop_
_entity.id
_entity.type
_entity.pdbx_description
1 polymer ?
#
loop_
_entity_poly.entity_id
_entity_poly.type
_entity_poly.pdbx_seq_one_letter_code
_entity_poly.pdbx_strand_id
1 'polypeptide(L)'
;MRAEQQYIDLFSQCEAMICRHSAEVLNAPRAQAFADFEKLGFPTRKQEKYKYTDVSKLFEPDYGLNLNRLDIPVNPYEVFKCDVPNMSTALYFVVNDAFYRKALPKAQLPEGVLLGSLKELSEQYPALVKQYYGKLADTSKDGVTAFNTTFAQDGFMLYVPKGVVVDKPIQLVNILRADVNFMVNRRVLVVLEEGAQARLLICDHAMDNVNFLSTQVIEVFAKENATFDLYELEETHTSTVRFSNLYVNQEADSNVLLNGMTLHNGTTRNTTEVTLAGRGAEINLCGMVIADKNEQVDNHTFIDHKVADCTSNELFKYVLDDQATGAFAGKVLVREGAQHTNSQQTNRNLCATRDAHMYTQPQLEIYADDVKCSHGATVGQLDENALFYMQQRGISLKEARLLLMFAFV
;
A
#
# COMPACT_ATOMS: atom_id res chain seq x y z
N MET A 1 -13.90 -24.55 -10.62
CA MET A 1 -13.73 -24.50 -9.14
C MET A 1 -13.69 -23.03 -8.80
N ARG A 2 -14.22 -22.58 -7.66
CA ARG A 2 -14.07 -21.16 -7.28
C ARG A 2 -12.59 -20.94 -6.90
N ALA A 3 -12.03 -19.77 -7.24
CA ALA A 3 -10.61 -19.48 -6.92
C ALA A 3 -10.28 -19.62 -5.42
N GLU A 4 -11.25 -19.35 -4.55
CA GLU A 4 -11.11 -19.48 -3.10
C GLU A 4 -10.85 -20.92 -2.65
N GLN A 5 -11.45 -21.92 -3.33
CA GLN A 5 -11.44 -23.30 -2.87
C GLN A 5 -10.01 -23.89 -2.82
N GLN A 6 -9.18 -23.54 -3.81
CA GLN A 6 -7.77 -24.01 -3.80
C GLN A 6 -7.00 -23.55 -2.56
N TYR A 7 -7.27 -22.32 -2.08
CA TYR A 7 -6.59 -21.76 -0.91
C TYR A 7 -7.19 -22.24 0.41
N ILE A 8 -8.51 -22.52 0.45
CA ILE A 8 -9.18 -23.13 1.58
C ILE A 8 -8.61 -24.54 1.80
N ASP A 9 -8.50 -25.34 0.73
CA ASP A 9 -7.95 -26.68 0.76
C ASP A 9 -6.46 -26.66 1.16
N LEU A 10 -5.68 -25.71 0.59
CA LEU A 10 -4.27 -25.54 0.90
C LEU A 10 -4.05 -25.19 2.37
N PHE A 11 -4.80 -24.23 2.91
CA PHE A 11 -4.66 -23.85 4.32
C PHE A 11 -5.01 -25.02 5.25
N SER A 12 -6.13 -25.70 4.99
CA SER A 12 -6.58 -26.86 5.80
C SER A 12 -5.54 -27.98 5.84
N GLN A 13 -4.76 -28.15 4.75
CA GLN A 13 -3.68 -29.16 4.68
C GLN A 13 -2.38 -28.68 5.31
N CYS A 14 -2.11 -27.36 5.30
CA CYS A 14 -0.80 -26.80 5.63
C CYS A 14 -0.81 -25.92 6.90
N GLU A 15 -1.93 -25.78 7.62
CA GLU A 15 -2.06 -24.93 8.80
C GLU A 15 -0.92 -25.13 9.81
N ALA A 16 -0.67 -26.39 10.18
CA ALA A 16 0.38 -26.73 11.15
C ALA A 16 1.79 -26.28 10.67
N MET A 17 2.05 -26.34 9.37
CA MET A 17 3.31 -25.90 8.76
C MET A 17 3.40 -24.37 8.77
N ILE A 18 2.35 -23.67 8.38
CA ILE A 18 2.27 -22.20 8.40
C ILE A 18 2.50 -21.70 9.83
N CYS A 19 1.80 -22.26 10.81
CA CYS A 19 1.91 -21.86 12.21
C CYS A 19 3.29 -22.15 12.80
N ARG A 20 3.93 -23.28 12.44
CA ARG A 20 5.28 -23.63 12.87
C ARG A 20 6.33 -22.61 12.44
N HIS A 21 6.17 -22.04 11.25
CA HIS A 21 7.13 -21.11 10.66
C HIS A 21 6.75 -19.63 10.85
N SER A 22 5.82 -19.36 11.76
CA SER A 22 5.38 -18.03 12.17
C SER A 22 5.52 -17.85 13.68
N ALA A 23 5.12 -16.70 14.23
CA ALA A 23 5.12 -16.44 15.67
C ALA A 23 3.73 -16.64 16.27
N GLU A 24 3.65 -16.94 17.57
CA GLU A 24 2.38 -17.17 18.28
C GLU A 24 1.43 -15.97 18.16
N VAL A 25 1.94 -14.74 18.29
CA VAL A 25 1.15 -13.51 18.15
C VAL A 25 0.56 -13.37 16.75
N LEU A 26 1.29 -13.77 15.70
CA LEU A 26 0.82 -13.75 14.32
C LEU A 26 -0.18 -14.88 14.04
N ASN A 27 -0.05 -16.00 14.75
CA ASN A 27 -0.96 -17.13 14.62
C ASN A 27 -2.30 -16.91 15.33
N ALA A 28 -2.32 -16.11 16.40
CA ALA A 28 -3.52 -15.89 17.21
C ALA A 28 -4.78 -15.44 16.41
N PRO A 29 -4.72 -14.50 15.45
CA PRO A 29 -5.88 -14.12 14.64
C PRO A 29 -6.16 -15.06 13.46
N ARG A 30 -5.30 -16.04 13.15
CA ARG A 30 -5.31 -16.84 11.92
C ARG A 30 -6.57 -17.67 11.74
N ALA A 31 -6.99 -18.37 12.80
CA ALA A 31 -8.20 -19.19 12.75
C ALA A 31 -9.45 -18.36 12.45
N GLN A 32 -9.58 -17.17 13.08
CA GLN A 32 -10.68 -16.26 12.79
C GLN A 32 -10.59 -15.71 11.37
N ALA A 33 -9.39 -15.30 10.93
CA ALA A 33 -9.17 -14.80 9.57
C ALA A 33 -9.51 -15.86 8.51
N PHE A 34 -9.18 -17.11 8.77
CA PHE A 34 -9.56 -18.21 7.88
C PHE A 34 -11.07 -18.41 7.81
N ALA A 35 -11.76 -18.41 8.94
CA ALA A 35 -13.23 -18.50 8.99
C ALA A 35 -13.90 -17.31 8.28
N ASP A 36 -13.35 -16.09 8.42
CA ASP A 36 -13.81 -14.91 7.71
C ASP A 36 -13.58 -15.06 6.19
N PHE A 37 -12.42 -15.59 5.77
CA PHE A 37 -12.13 -15.86 4.37
C PHE A 37 -13.06 -16.93 3.76
N GLU A 38 -13.33 -18.03 4.48
CA GLU A 38 -14.31 -19.04 4.04
C GLU A 38 -15.71 -18.46 3.82
N LYS A 39 -16.11 -17.53 4.70
CA LYS A 39 -17.42 -16.86 4.64
C LYS A 39 -17.49 -15.82 3.54
N LEU A 40 -16.49 -14.96 3.41
CA LEU A 40 -16.48 -13.82 2.49
C LEU A 40 -16.09 -14.23 1.07
N GLY A 41 -15.12 -15.16 0.94
CA GLY A 41 -14.42 -15.43 -0.31
C GLY A 41 -13.64 -14.23 -0.84
N PHE A 42 -13.21 -14.31 -2.09
CA PHE A 42 -12.65 -13.15 -2.78
C PHE A 42 -13.75 -12.17 -3.18
N PRO A 43 -13.49 -10.86 -3.05
CA PRO A 43 -14.43 -9.84 -3.48
C PRO A 43 -14.78 -9.97 -4.96
N THR A 44 -16.01 -9.67 -5.30
CA THR A 44 -16.51 -9.70 -6.68
C THR A 44 -16.76 -8.29 -7.20
N ARG A 45 -16.80 -8.13 -8.52
CA ARG A 45 -17.16 -6.85 -9.17
C ARG A 45 -18.59 -6.34 -8.84
N LYS A 46 -19.43 -7.14 -8.16
CA LYS A 46 -20.73 -6.71 -7.64
C LYS A 46 -20.61 -5.83 -6.41
N GLN A 47 -19.51 -5.95 -5.69
CA GLN A 47 -19.19 -5.07 -4.56
C GLN A 47 -18.62 -3.75 -5.12
N GLU A 48 -19.19 -2.63 -4.74
CA GLU A 48 -18.81 -1.31 -5.23
C GLU A 48 -17.30 -1.04 -5.06
N LYS A 49 -16.75 -1.41 -3.92
CA LYS A 49 -15.32 -1.29 -3.59
C LYS A 49 -14.40 -2.02 -4.59
N TYR A 50 -14.88 -3.08 -5.28
CA TYR A 50 -14.09 -3.90 -6.21
C TYR A 50 -14.63 -3.91 -7.65
N LYS A 51 -15.49 -2.94 -8.00
CA LYS A 51 -16.16 -2.85 -9.29
C LYS A 51 -15.22 -2.95 -10.50
N TYR A 52 -14.02 -2.40 -10.38
CA TYR A 52 -13.05 -2.31 -11.48
C TYR A 52 -11.95 -3.38 -11.42
N THR A 53 -11.86 -4.16 -10.34
CA THR A 53 -10.85 -5.22 -10.17
C THR A 53 -11.52 -6.60 -10.02
N ASP A 54 -11.19 -7.53 -10.89
CA ASP A 54 -11.68 -8.92 -10.83
C ASP A 54 -10.75 -9.78 -9.98
N VAL A 55 -10.93 -9.73 -8.65
CA VAL A 55 -10.05 -10.40 -7.69
C VAL A 55 -10.01 -11.90 -7.91
N SER A 56 -11.15 -12.56 -8.10
CA SER A 56 -11.22 -14.01 -8.29
C SER A 56 -10.36 -14.47 -9.47
N LYS A 57 -10.43 -13.75 -10.62
CA LYS A 57 -9.65 -14.07 -11.81
C LYS A 57 -8.13 -13.93 -11.56
N LEU A 58 -7.73 -12.95 -10.76
CA LEU A 58 -6.31 -12.69 -10.46
C LEU A 58 -5.72 -13.76 -9.52
N PHE A 59 -6.56 -14.43 -8.73
CA PHE A 59 -6.16 -15.51 -7.83
C PHE A 59 -6.38 -16.93 -8.41
N GLU A 60 -6.95 -17.05 -9.62
CA GLU A 60 -7.14 -18.37 -10.28
C GLU A 60 -5.85 -19.12 -10.63
N PRO A 61 -4.76 -18.45 -11.08
CA PRO A 61 -3.53 -19.16 -11.41
C PRO A 61 -2.96 -19.92 -10.21
N ASP A 62 -2.29 -21.03 -10.49
CA ASP A 62 -1.55 -21.78 -9.49
C ASP A 62 -0.24 -21.06 -9.16
N TYR A 63 -0.14 -20.57 -7.93
CA TYR A 63 1.05 -19.88 -7.42
C TYR A 63 1.74 -20.74 -6.38
N GLY A 64 3.05 -20.91 -6.52
CA GLY A 64 3.90 -21.47 -5.47
C GLY A 64 3.93 -20.57 -4.23
N LEU A 65 4.04 -21.18 -3.05
CA LEU A 65 4.22 -20.49 -1.78
C LEU A 65 5.41 -21.10 -1.01
N ASN A 66 6.18 -20.25 -0.33
CA ASN A 66 7.30 -20.69 0.51
C ASN A 66 6.85 -20.96 1.95
N LEU A 67 5.92 -21.89 2.14
CA LEU A 67 5.37 -22.22 3.46
C LEU A 67 6.43 -22.79 4.44
N ASN A 68 7.47 -23.46 3.92
CA ASN A 68 8.58 -24.00 4.70
C ASN A 68 9.67 -22.96 5.01
N ARG A 69 9.54 -21.72 4.54
CA ARG A 69 10.52 -20.64 4.74
C ARG A 69 11.93 -21.03 4.28
N LEU A 70 12.02 -21.68 3.12
CA LEU A 70 13.30 -22.01 2.50
C LEU A 70 14.06 -20.73 2.15
N ASP A 71 15.37 -20.75 2.35
CA ASP A 71 16.27 -19.66 2.00
C ASP A 71 16.26 -19.47 0.46
N ILE A 72 15.97 -18.26 0.02
CA ILE A 72 16.00 -17.89 -1.39
C ILE A 72 17.37 -17.29 -1.68
N PRO A 73 18.17 -17.91 -2.59
CA PRO A 73 19.52 -17.46 -2.85
C PRO A 73 19.52 -16.14 -3.66
N VAL A 74 19.65 -15.04 -2.96
CA VAL A 74 19.81 -13.72 -3.55
C VAL A 74 20.66 -12.85 -2.64
N ASN A 75 21.52 -12.03 -3.22
CA ASN A 75 22.16 -10.92 -2.52
C ASN A 75 21.46 -9.61 -2.96
N PRO A 76 20.55 -9.07 -2.15
CA PRO A 76 19.80 -7.89 -2.57
C PRO A 76 20.68 -6.68 -2.84
N TYR A 77 21.83 -6.53 -2.18
CA TYR A 77 22.75 -5.42 -2.41
C TYR A 77 23.48 -5.47 -3.76
N GLU A 78 23.59 -6.63 -4.38
CA GLU A 78 24.18 -6.79 -5.73
C GLU A 78 23.16 -6.50 -6.82
N VAL A 79 21.88 -6.66 -6.51
CA VAL A 79 20.78 -6.63 -7.48
C VAL A 79 20.05 -5.30 -7.46
N PHE A 80 19.82 -4.76 -6.26
CA PHE A 80 19.13 -3.50 -6.09
C PHE A 80 20.10 -2.33 -6.32
N LYS A 81 19.80 -1.54 -7.33
CA LYS A 81 20.46 -0.26 -7.61
C LYS A 81 19.41 0.82 -7.53
N CYS A 82 19.46 1.63 -6.47
CA CYS A 82 18.63 2.82 -6.39
C CYS A 82 19.18 3.88 -7.33
N ASP A 83 18.43 4.25 -8.34
CA ASP A 83 18.82 5.27 -9.32
C ASP A 83 18.53 6.70 -8.83
N VAL A 84 17.99 6.86 -7.61
CA VAL A 84 17.75 8.17 -7.01
C VAL A 84 19.09 8.75 -6.50
N PRO A 85 19.62 9.78 -7.15
CA PRO A 85 20.92 10.35 -6.77
C PRO A 85 20.86 10.96 -5.37
N ASN A 86 21.93 10.75 -4.56
CA ASN A 86 22.12 11.35 -3.24
C ASN A 86 21.06 10.96 -2.17
N MET A 87 20.30 9.90 -2.37
CA MET A 87 19.37 9.42 -1.38
C MET A 87 20.13 8.72 -0.24
N SER A 88 20.25 9.38 0.91
CA SER A 88 20.86 8.80 2.10
C SER A 88 19.81 8.19 2.99
N THR A 89 19.59 6.89 2.89
CA THR A 89 18.63 6.12 3.68
C THR A 89 19.30 5.03 4.50
N ALA A 90 18.62 4.53 5.54
CA ALA A 90 18.96 3.28 6.19
C ALA A 90 18.25 2.14 5.42
N LEU A 91 19.02 1.37 4.64
CA LEU A 91 18.51 0.43 3.66
C LEU A 91 18.32 -0.96 4.26
N TYR A 92 17.11 -1.50 4.14
CA TYR A 92 16.70 -2.84 4.58
C TYR A 92 15.99 -3.57 3.43
N PHE A 93 15.99 -4.90 3.48
CA PHE A 93 15.38 -5.73 2.44
C PHE A 93 14.42 -6.76 3.00
N VAL A 94 13.37 -7.00 2.21
CA VAL A 94 12.50 -8.17 2.34
C VAL A 94 12.56 -8.93 1.02
N VAL A 95 12.95 -10.19 1.07
CA VAL A 95 12.95 -11.07 -0.10
C VAL A 95 11.69 -11.93 -0.05
N ASN A 96 10.82 -11.74 -1.01
CA ASN A 96 9.44 -12.22 -1.00
C ASN A 96 8.70 -11.71 0.25
N ASP A 97 8.58 -12.54 1.28
CA ASP A 97 7.94 -12.22 2.57
C ASP A 97 8.89 -12.40 3.76
N ALA A 98 10.19 -12.62 3.53
CA ALA A 98 11.19 -12.84 4.55
C ALA A 98 12.11 -11.63 4.72
N PHE A 99 12.23 -11.10 5.93
CA PHE A 99 13.18 -10.04 6.24
C PHE A 99 14.63 -10.54 6.07
N TYR A 100 15.44 -9.80 5.30
CA TYR A 100 16.81 -10.19 4.96
C TYR A 100 17.79 -9.73 6.02
N ARG A 101 18.46 -10.68 6.72
CA ARG A 101 19.35 -10.41 7.85
C ARG A 101 20.82 -10.49 7.56
N LYS A 102 21.22 -11.07 6.43
CA LYS A 102 22.64 -11.39 6.14
C LYS A 102 23.52 -10.14 6.00
N ALA A 103 22.90 -8.97 5.78
CA ALA A 103 23.62 -7.69 5.78
C ALA A 103 22.66 -6.57 6.23
N LEU A 104 22.82 -6.13 7.46
CA LEU A 104 22.09 -4.98 8.00
C LEU A 104 22.90 -3.69 7.83
N PRO A 105 22.25 -2.53 7.65
CA PRO A 105 22.96 -1.26 7.56
C PRO A 105 23.73 -0.96 8.84
N LYS A 106 24.90 -0.34 8.70
CA LYS A 106 25.73 0.10 9.84
C LYS A 106 25.13 1.29 10.60
N ALA A 107 24.04 1.87 10.10
CA ALA A 107 23.37 2.99 10.75
C ALA A 107 22.81 2.52 12.10
N GLN A 108 23.24 3.17 13.18
CA GLN A 108 22.63 2.96 14.49
C GLN A 108 21.28 3.66 14.53
N LEU A 109 20.25 2.91 14.91
CA LEU A 109 18.94 3.46 15.21
C LEU A 109 19.00 4.12 16.61
N PRO A 110 18.17 5.15 16.87
CA PRO A 110 18.03 5.69 18.21
C PRO A 110 17.66 4.63 19.24
N GLU A 111 18.01 4.85 20.50
CA GLU A 111 17.73 3.93 21.59
C GLU A 111 16.22 3.62 21.70
N GLY A 112 15.89 2.35 21.88
CA GLY A 112 14.52 1.87 22.02
C GLY A 112 13.76 1.70 20.71
N VAL A 113 14.27 2.13 19.55
CA VAL A 113 13.66 1.86 18.25
C VAL A 113 13.82 0.37 17.92
N LEU A 114 12.70 -0.30 17.60
CA LEU A 114 12.69 -1.69 17.15
C LEU A 114 12.39 -1.70 15.66
N LEU A 115 13.23 -2.38 14.88
CA LEU A 115 13.08 -2.52 13.44
C LEU A 115 13.57 -3.89 12.99
N GLY A 116 12.78 -4.58 12.18
CA GLY A 116 13.21 -5.87 11.62
C GLY A 116 12.07 -6.79 11.21
N SER A 117 12.33 -8.09 11.26
CA SER A 117 11.33 -9.13 11.01
C SER A 117 10.18 -9.01 12.00
N LEU A 118 8.95 -8.92 11.49
CA LEU A 118 7.76 -8.88 12.31
C LEU A 118 7.64 -10.15 13.16
N LYS A 119 7.96 -11.32 12.58
CA LYS A 119 7.97 -12.58 13.29
C LYS A 119 8.89 -12.55 14.50
N GLU A 120 10.16 -12.14 14.32
CA GLU A 120 11.14 -12.16 15.40
C GLU A 120 10.86 -11.15 16.49
N LEU A 121 10.43 -9.95 16.09
CA LEU A 121 10.03 -8.94 17.05
C LEU A 121 8.78 -9.38 17.82
N SER A 122 7.89 -10.16 17.19
CA SER A 122 6.75 -10.79 17.87
C SER A 122 7.19 -11.84 18.91
N GLU A 123 8.26 -12.57 18.65
CA GLU A 123 8.83 -13.55 19.58
C GLU A 123 9.58 -12.87 20.74
N GLN A 124 10.29 -11.77 20.47
CA GLN A 124 11.06 -11.01 21.45
C GLN A 124 10.18 -10.09 22.31
N TYR A 125 9.16 -9.47 21.72
CA TYR A 125 8.28 -8.47 22.35
C TYR A 125 6.79 -8.83 22.17
N PRO A 126 6.34 -10.04 22.60
CA PRO A 126 4.99 -10.51 22.28
C PRO A 126 3.88 -9.63 22.83
N ALA A 127 4.05 -9.05 24.01
CA ALA A 127 3.06 -8.15 24.61
C ALA A 127 2.87 -6.86 23.80
N LEU A 128 3.97 -6.28 23.31
CA LEU A 128 3.95 -5.08 22.46
C LEU A 128 3.26 -5.37 21.12
N VAL A 129 3.68 -6.41 20.42
CA VAL A 129 3.11 -6.72 19.09
C VAL A 129 1.63 -7.10 19.20
N LYS A 130 1.23 -7.87 20.21
CA LYS A 130 -0.17 -8.23 20.46
C LYS A 130 -1.09 -7.02 20.67
N GLN A 131 -0.55 -5.90 21.18
CA GLN A 131 -1.32 -4.68 21.38
C GLN A 131 -1.75 -4.05 20.05
N TYR A 132 -0.97 -4.22 18.97
CA TYR A 132 -1.16 -3.53 17.71
C TYR A 132 -1.50 -4.43 16.52
N TYR A 133 -0.90 -5.62 16.42
CA TYR A 133 -1.07 -6.51 15.28
C TYR A 133 -2.52 -6.96 15.10
N GLY A 134 -3.05 -6.76 13.88
CA GLY A 134 -4.42 -7.14 13.50
C GLY A 134 -5.51 -6.28 14.17
N LYS A 135 -5.18 -5.09 14.67
CA LYS A 135 -6.16 -4.22 15.35
C LYS A 135 -6.87 -3.25 14.40
N LEU A 136 -6.25 -2.91 13.29
CA LEU A 136 -6.84 -2.05 12.26
C LEU A 136 -7.36 -2.86 11.08
N ALA A 137 -6.65 -3.93 10.72
CA ALA A 137 -6.96 -4.81 9.60
C ALA A 137 -8.09 -5.81 9.97
N ASP A 138 -9.33 -5.36 9.93
CA ASP A 138 -10.52 -6.17 10.25
C ASP A 138 -10.82 -7.19 9.16
N THR A 139 -10.52 -8.46 9.43
CA THR A 139 -10.68 -9.57 8.48
C THR A 139 -12.14 -9.86 8.13
N SER A 140 -13.08 -9.46 8.98
CA SER A 140 -14.52 -9.66 8.75
C SER A 140 -15.11 -8.77 7.65
N LYS A 141 -14.35 -7.75 7.19
CA LYS A 141 -14.82 -6.75 6.21
C LYS A 141 -14.28 -6.95 4.81
N ASP A 142 -13.14 -7.63 4.67
CA ASP A 142 -12.45 -7.73 3.37
C ASP A 142 -11.78 -9.11 3.20
N GLY A 143 -12.16 -9.82 2.14
CA GLY A 143 -11.67 -11.16 1.87
C GLY A 143 -10.17 -11.21 1.52
N VAL A 144 -9.60 -10.15 0.93
CA VAL A 144 -8.15 -10.09 0.64
C VAL A 144 -7.36 -9.88 1.92
N THR A 145 -7.84 -9.04 2.84
CA THR A 145 -7.27 -8.87 4.17
C THR A 145 -7.34 -10.15 5.00
N ALA A 146 -8.49 -10.85 4.96
CA ALA A 146 -8.67 -12.15 5.61
C ALA A 146 -7.70 -13.20 5.04
N PHE A 147 -7.59 -13.27 3.71
CA PHE A 147 -6.63 -14.13 3.01
C PHE A 147 -5.19 -13.84 3.42
N ASN A 148 -4.77 -12.56 3.39
CA ASN A 148 -3.41 -12.18 3.81
C ASN A 148 -3.13 -12.60 5.26
N THR A 149 -4.05 -12.33 6.19
CA THR A 149 -3.89 -12.71 7.60
C THR A 149 -3.82 -14.24 7.80
N THR A 150 -4.53 -14.99 6.95
CA THR A 150 -4.49 -16.47 6.95
C THR A 150 -3.13 -17.01 6.54
N PHE A 151 -2.46 -16.41 5.54
CA PHE A 151 -1.23 -16.96 4.95
C PHE A 151 0.06 -16.26 5.38
N ALA A 152 0.02 -15.02 5.86
CA ALA A 152 1.22 -14.28 6.24
C ALA A 152 1.96 -14.95 7.40
N GLN A 153 3.28 -15.15 7.24
CA GLN A 153 4.14 -15.78 8.24
C GLN A 153 5.16 -14.82 8.83
N ASP A 154 5.48 -13.72 8.09
CA ASP A 154 6.46 -12.71 8.47
C ASP A 154 6.17 -11.39 7.75
N GLY A 155 7.09 -10.48 7.82
CA GLY A 155 7.08 -9.18 7.19
C GLY A 155 8.02 -8.21 7.90
N PHE A 156 7.58 -6.98 8.09
CA PHE A 156 8.39 -5.90 8.64
C PHE A 156 7.68 -5.22 9.82
N MET A 157 8.44 -4.84 10.83
CA MET A 157 7.96 -4.00 11.92
C MET A 157 8.90 -2.83 12.15
N LEU A 158 8.30 -1.66 12.42
CA LEU A 158 8.94 -0.46 12.93
C LEU A 158 8.17 0.02 14.16
N TYR A 159 8.87 0.08 15.30
CA TYR A 159 8.36 0.70 16.52
C TYR A 159 9.29 1.85 16.93
N VAL A 160 8.72 3.04 17.12
CA VAL A 160 9.45 4.22 17.54
C VAL A 160 8.89 4.66 18.89
N PRO A 161 9.71 4.61 19.98
CA PRO A 161 9.24 4.97 21.32
C PRO A 161 8.96 6.46 21.46
N LYS A 162 8.24 6.80 22.54
CA LYS A 162 7.81 8.16 22.87
C LYS A 162 8.94 9.19 22.78
N GLY A 163 8.67 10.27 22.02
CA GLY A 163 9.56 11.42 21.85
C GLY A 163 10.82 11.15 21.03
N VAL A 164 10.98 9.97 20.47
CA VAL A 164 12.16 9.62 19.66
C VAL A 164 11.97 10.05 18.21
N VAL A 165 13.00 10.67 17.65
CA VAL A 165 13.07 11.09 16.25
C VAL A 165 14.07 10.20 15.50
N VAL A 166 13.59 9.53 14.44
CA VAL A 166 14.42 8.79 13.51
C VAL A 166 14.79 9.70 12.35
N ASP A 167 15.90 10.42 12.48
CA ASP A 167 16.32 11.46 11.51
C ASP A 167 16.55 10.91 10.12
N LYS A 168 17.24 9.75 10.04
CA LYS A 168 17.57 9.13 8.78
C LYS A 168 16.39 8.34 8.25
N PRO A 169 15.88 8.62 7.01
CA PRO A 169 14.80 7.86 6.43
C PRO A 169 15.14 6.36 6.35
N ILE A 170 14.18 5.54 6.71
CA ILE A 170 14.25 4.08 6.58
C ILE A 170 13.78 3.73 5.17
N GLN A 171 14.56 2.93 4.45
CA GLN A 171 14.16 2.39 3.14
C GLN A 171 14.05 0.88 3.22
N LEU A 172 12.84 0.37 2.97
CA LEU A 172 12.53 -1.05 2.90
C LEU A 172 12.32 -1.43 1.44
N VAL A 173 13.21 -2.25 0.90
CA VAL A 173 13.12 -2.74 -0.46
C VAL A 173 12.58 -4.16 -0.46
N ASN A 174 11.40 -4.33 -1.00
CA ASN A 174 10.76 -5.61 -1.23
C ASN A 174 11.19 -6.15 -2.60
N ILE A 175 11.79 -7.32 -2.62
CA ILE A 175 12.25 -7.99 -3.84
C ILE A 175 11.43 -9.25 -4.04
N LEU A 176 10.71 -9.34 -5.15
CA LEU A 176 10.05 -10.56 -5.61
C LEU A 176 11.04 -11.41 -6.42
N ARG A 177 11.28 -12.63 -5.96
CA ARG A 177 12.26 -13.56 -6.54
C ARG A 177 11.69 -14.97 -6.60
N ALA A 178 11.57 -15.56 -7.79
CA ALA A 178 11.16 -16.95 -7.97
C ALA A 178 11.49 -17.47 -9.38
N ASP A 179 11.61 -18.79 -9.54
CA ASP A 179 11.79 -19.44 -10.83
C ASP A 179 10.46 -19.99 -11.41
N VAL A 180 9.38 -19.87 -10.67
CA VAL A 180 8.01 -20.28 -11.03
C VAL A 180 7.02 -19.20 -10.64
N ASN A 181 5.79 -19.28 -11.12
CA ASN A 181 4.73 -18.39 -10.63
C ASN A 181 4.63 -18.46 -9.12
N PHE A 182 4.63 -17.31 -8.46
CA PHE A 182 4.86 -17.28 -7.01
C PHE A 182 3.96 -16.26 -6.30
N MET A 183 3.46 -16.66 -5.13
CA MET A 183 2.65 -15.80 -4.27
C MET A 183 3.41 -15.39 -3.01
N VAL A 184 3.22 -14.14 -2.62
CA VAL A 184 3.84 -13.54 -1.43
C VAL A 184 2.76 -12.89 -0.58
N ASN A 185 2.79 -13.15 0.72
CA ASN A 185 1.85 -12.56 1.68
C ASN A 185 2.64 -11.87 2.79
N ARG A 186 2.68 -10.53 2.75
CA ARG A 186 3.49 -9.71 3.68
C ARG A 186 2.62 -8.95 4.67
N ARG A 187 3.17 -8.73 5.87
CA ARG A 187 2.61 -7.84 6.88
C ARG A 187 3.61 -6.74 7.21
N VAL A 188 3.11 -5.52 7.38
CA VAL A 188 3.91 -4.40 7.86
C VAL A 188 3.20 -3.78 9.06
N LEU A 189 3.91 -3.64 10.17
CA LEU A 189 3.40 -3.00 11.37
C LEU A 189 4.27 -1.80 11.73
N VAL A 190 3.67 -0.62 11.76
CA VAL A 190 4.34 0.62 12.14
C VAL A 190 3.65 1.22 13.35
N VAL A 191 4.41 1.48 14.40
CA VAL A 191 3.92 2.11 15.62
C VAL A 191 4.82 3.29 15.98
N LEU A 192 4.23 4.48 16.02
CA LEU A 192 4.87 5.68 16.49
C LEU A 192 4.18 6.10 17.80
N GLU A 193 4.91 6.03 18.89
CA GLU A 193 4.42 6.47 20.19
C GLU A 193 4.32 8.00 20.26
N GLU A 194 3.75 8.54 21.34
CA GLU A 194 3.55 9.98 21.55
C GLU A 194 4.79 10.82 21.22
N GLY A 195 4.64 11.79 20.31
CA GLY A 195 5.71 12.69 19.88
C GLY A 195 6.83 12.04 19.06
N ALA A 196 6.68 10.76 18.67
CA ALA A 196 7.67 10.06 17.86
C ALA A 196 7.63 10.53 16.39
N GLN A 197 8.79 10.48 15.71
CA GLN A 197 8.90 10.88 14.30
C GLN A 197 9.71 9.87 13.51
N ALA A 198 9.22 9.49 12.33
CA ALA A 198 9.94 8.64 11.40
C ALA A 198 9.49 8.85 9.94
N ARG A 199 10.36 8.47 9.00
CA ARG A 199 10.07 8.41 7.56
C ARG A 199 10.40 7.02 7.06
N LEU A 200 9.46 6.40 6.35
CA LEU A 200 9.59 5.07 5.76
C LEU A 200 9.32 5.14 4.25
N LEU A 201 10.26 4.64 3.46
CA LEU A 201 10.08 4.41 2.03
C LEU A 201 10.03 2.91 1.78
N ILE A 202 8.93 2.43 1.21
CA ILE A 202 8.76 1.04 0.78
C ILE A 202 8.87 1.00 -0.74
N CYS A 203 9.81 0.23 -1.28
CA CYS A 203 9.96 0.02 -2.71
C CYS A 203 9.66 -1.42 -3.07
N ASP A 204 8.77 -1.66 -4.03
CA ASP A 204 8.44 -2.98 -4.54
C ASP A 204 9.09 -3.20 -5.91
N HIS A 205 9.92 -4.25 -6.03
CA HIS A 205 10.60 -4.65 -7.27
C HIS A 205 10.38 -6.13 -7.56
N ALA A 206 10.28 -6.49 -8.84
CA ALA A 206 10.27 -7.88 -9.30
C ALA A 206 11.54 -8.13 -10.14
N MET A 207 12.25 -9.23 -9.83
CA MET A 207 13.51 -9.57 -10.50
C MET A 207 13.33 -10.56 -11.64
N ASP A 208 12.38 -11.48 -11.50
CA ASP A 208 12.20 -12.58 -12.42
C ASP A 208 10.96 -12.37 -13.27
N ASN A 209 11.05 -12.81 -14.52
CA ASN A 209 9.94 -12.69 -15.47
C ASN A 209 8.98 -13.87 -15.36
N VAL A 210 8.38 -14.02 -14.17
CA VAL A 210 7.31 -14.98 -13.84
C VAL A 210 6.08 -14.23 -13.35
N ASN A 211 4.94 -14.90 -13.24
CA ASN A 211 3.78 -14.27 -12.65
C ASN A 211 3.92 -14.21 -11.13
N PHE A 212 3.91 -13.01 -10.58
CA PHE A 212 3.86 -12.79 -9.15
C PHE A 212 2.47 -12.35 -8.71
N LEU A 213 2.03 -12.89 -7.58
CA LEU A 213 0.89 -12.37 -6.83
C LEU A 213 1.38 -11.93 -5.45
N SER A 214 1.33 -10.64 -5.17
CA SER A 214 1.74 -10.08 -3.89
C SER A 214 0.53 -9.51 -3.15
N THR A 215 0.30 -9.99 -1.92
CA THR A 215 -0.63 -9.36 -0.99
C THR A 215 0.16 -8.74 0.16
N GLN A 216 -0.17 -7.51 0.50
CA GLN A 216 0.44 -6.78 1.61
C GLN A 216 -0.64 -6.13 2.46
N VAL A 217 -0.51 -6.24 3.78
CA VAL A 217 -1.34 -5.49 4.73
C VAL A 217 -0.42 -4.69 5.64
N ILE A 218 -0.64 -3.38 5.66
CA ILE A 218 0.11 -2.41 6.45
C ILE A 218 -0.82 -1.83 7.52
N GLU A 219 -0.38 -1.86 8.78
CA GLU A 219 -1.07 -1.20 9.90
C GLU A 219 -0.17 -0.13 10.49
N VAL A 220 -0.67 1.10 10.55
CA VAL A 220 0.06 2.27 11.07
C VAL A 220 -0.70 2.87 12.25
N PHE A 221 -0.02 2.99 13.37
CA PHE A 221 -0.50 3.67 14.58
C PHE A 221 0.32 4.92 14.81
N ALA A 222 -0.25 6.09 14.56
CA ALA A 222 0.33 7.38 14.89
C ALA A 222 -0.34 7.91 16.18
N LYS A 223 0.41 7.83 17.29
CA LYS A 223 -0.04 8.29 18.59
C LYS A 223 -0.05 9.82 18.66
N GLU A 224 -0.49 10.37 19.80
CA GLU A 224 -0.59 11.81 20.03
C GLU A 224 0.72 12.53 19.65
N ASN A 225 0.63 13.63 18.89
CA ASN A 225 1.77 14.43 18.39
C ASN A 225 2.80 13.66 17.54
N ALA A 226 2.50 12.44 17.08
CA ALA A 226 3.43 11.71 16.21
C ALA A 226 3.45 12.27 14.79
N THR A 227 4.62 12.22 14.15
CA THR A 227 4.81 12.61 12.74
C THR A 227 5.34 11.43 11.94
N PHE A 228 4.63 11.06 10.87
CA PHE A 228 5.03 9.93 10.03
C PHE A 228 4.84 10.21 8.55
N ASP A 229 5.92 10.01 7.78
CA ASP A 229 5.85 10.02 6.32
C ASP A 229 6.06 8.61 5.78
N LEU A 230 5.07 8.10 5.04
CA LEU A 230 5.16 6.86 4.29
C LEU A 230 5.19 7.15 2.79
N TYR A 231 6.23 6.66 2.13
CA TYR A 231 6.34 6.65 0.69
C TYR A 231 6.29 5.21 0.20
N GLU A 232 5.41 4.89 -0.74
CA GLU A 232 5.37 3.60 -1.43
C GLU A 232 5.71 3.80 -2.90
N LEU A 233 6.69 3.07 -3.40
CA LEU A 233 7.10 3.08 -4.80
C LEU A 233 6.93 1.68 -5.37
N GLU A 234 6.09 1.53 -6.38
CA GLU A 234 5.94 0.28 -7.14
C GLU A 234 6.62 0.40 -8.49
N GLU A 235 7.61 -0.47 -8.69
CA GLU A 235 8.36 -0.63 -9.92
C GLU A 235 8.59 -2.13 -10.15
N THR A 236 7.50 -2.83 -10.44
CA THR A 236 7.48 -4.27 -10.70
C THR A 236 7.49 -4.54 -12.21
N HIS A 237 6.77 -5.51 -12.71
CA HIS A 237 6.62 -5.71 -14.16
C HIS A 237 5.20 -6.17 -14.54
N THR A 238 4.90 -6.19 -15.82
CA THR A 238 3.55 -6.38 -16.39
C THR A 238 2.87 -7.70 -16.03
N SER A 239 3.61 -8.70 -15.53
CA SER A 239 3.07 -9.97 -15.03
C SER A 239 2.87 -10.00 -13.51
N THR A 240 3.06 -8.88 -12.82
CA THR A 240 2.86 -8.78 -11.37
C THR A 240 1.43 -8.35 -11.07
N VAL A 241 0.80 -9.07 -10.15
CA VAL A 241 -0.45 -8.68 -9.50
C VAL A 241 -0.16 -8.28 -8.07
N ARG A 242 -0.53 -7.06 -7.67
CA ARG A 242 -0.27 -6.54 -6.33
C ARG A 242 -1.56 -6.04 -5.67
N PHE A 243 -1.80 -6.51 -4.44
CA PHE A 243 -2.81 -5.98 -3.53
C PHE A 243 -2.11 -5.39 -2.31
N SER A 244 -2.33 -4.10 -2.03
CA SER A 244 -1.84 -3.43 -0.83
C SER A 244 -3.00 -2.81 -0.06
N ASN A 245 -3.22 -3.27 1.17
CA ASN A 245 -4.23 -2.73 2.07
C ASN A 245 -3.52 -2.01 3.22
N LEU A 246 -3.67 -0.69 3.28
CA LEU A 246 -3.08 0.19 4.28
C LEU A 246 -4.15 0.72 5.22
N TYR A 247 -3.97 0.48 6.51
CA TYR A 247 -4.85 0.93 7.58
C TYR A 247 -4.08 1.86 8.53
N VAL A 248 -4.61 3.06 8.74
CA VAL A 248 -3.96 4.09 9.57
C VAL A 248 -4.91 4.57 10.65
N ASN A 249 -4.44 4.61 11.89
CA ASN A 249 -5.15 5.26 13.00
C ASN A 249 -4.30 6.42 13.52
N GLN A 250 -4.89 7.61 13.56
CA GLN A 250 -4.27 8.84 14.01
C GLN A 250 -4.91 9.34 15.31
N GLU A 251 -4.09 9.51 16.34
CA GLU A 251 -4.51 10.15 17.60
C GLU A 251 -4.32 11.66 17.54
N ALA A 252 -4.54 12.37 18.65
CA ALA A 252 -4.58 13.82 18.67
C ALA A 252 -3.28 14.47 18.16
N ASP A 253 -3.44 15.56 17.41
CA ASP A 253 -2.34 16.40 16.90
C ASP A 253 -1.25 15.64 16.12
N SER A 254 -1.57 14.42 15.66
CA SER A 254 -0.66 13.65 14.81
C SER A 254 -0.68 14.15 13.37
N ASN A 255 0.46 14.09 12.69
CA ASN A 255 0.63 14.48 11.30
C ASN A 255 1.15 13.30 10.48
N VAL A 256 0.42 12.89 9.45
CA VAL A 256 0.79 11.77 8.59
C VAL A 256 0.77 12.19 7.13
N LEU A 257 1.84 11.83 6.41
CA LEU A 257 1.91 11.89 4.96
C LEU A 257 1.95 10.46 4.41
N LEU A 258 1.03 10.15 3.51
CA LEU A 258 1.03 8.93 2.71
C LEU A 258 1.20 9.32 1.25
N ASN A 259 2.22 8.80 0.57
CA ASN A 259 2.47 9.10 -0.83
C ASN A 259 2.81 7.82 -1.60
N GLY A 260 1.89 7.38 -2.45
CA GLY A 260 2.03 6.18 -3.28
C GLY A 260 2.36 6.53 -4.73
N MET A 261 3.37 5.88 -5.29
CA MET A 261 3.77 6.03 -6.69
C MET A 261 3.77 4.67 -7.38
N THR A 262 2.99 4.51 -8.45
CA THR A 262 3.04 3.35 -9.33
C THR A 262 3.58 3.79 -10.67
N LEU A 263 4.81 3.34 -10.99
CA LEU A 263 5.53 3.75 -12.20
C LEU A 263 5.63 2.63 -13.24
N HIS A 264 5.58 1.38 -12.80
CA HIS A 264 5.58 0.20 -13.65
C HIS A 264 4.99 -0.99 -12.89
N ASN A 265 3.98 -1.62 -13.46
CA ASN A 265 3.23 -2.70 -12.81
C ASN A 265 2.56 -3.62 -13.86
N GLY A 266 1.78 -4.58 -13.38
CA GLY A 266 0.80 -5.32 -14.18
C GLY A 266 -0.60 -4.92 -13.77
N THR A 267 -1.09 -5.52 -12.69
CA THR A 267 -2.37 -5.15 -12.08
C THR A 267 -2.17 -4.81 -10.61
N THR A 268 -2.43 -3.58 -10.24
CA THR A 268 -2.28 -3.10 -8.86
C THR A 268 -3.61 -2.64 -8.30
N ARG A 269 -3.92 -3.12 -7.10
CA ARG A 269 -5.04 -2.66 -6.29
C ARG A 269 -4.54 -2.17 -4.94
N ASN A 270 -4.70 -0.88 -4.67
CA ASN A 270 -4.40 -0.26 -3.38
C ASN A 270 -5.70 0.08 -2.66
N THR A 271 -5.78 -0.26 -1.39
CA THR A 271 -6.85 0.17 -0.48
C THR A 271 -6.20 0.90 0.68
N THR A 272 -6.60 2.15 0.93
CA THR A 272 -6.09 2.97 2.03
C THR A 272 -7.26 3.42 2.90
N GLU A 273 -7.27 3.01 4.16
CA GLU A 273 -8.28 3.41 5.14
C GLU A 273 -7.61 4.18 6.28
N VAL A 274 -8.00 5.44 6.46
CA VAL A 274 -7.46 6.34 7.47
C VAL A 274 -8.56 6.72 8.45
N THR A 275 -8.28 6.55 9.73
CA THR A 275 -9.16 6.98 10.83
C THR A 275 -8.50 8.12 11.59
N LEU A 276 -9.11 9.31 11.56
CA LEU A 276 -8.73 10.46 12.38
C LEU A 276 -9.49 10.36 13.69
N ALA A 277 -8.87 9.71 14.69
CA ALA A 277 -9.48 9.35 15.97
C ALA A 277 -9.21 10.38 17.09
N GLY A 278 -8.25 11.29 16.90
CA GLY A 278 -7.91 12.35 17.84
C GLY A 278 -8.04 13.75 17.22
N ARG A 279 -8.41 14.76 18.03
CA ARG A 279 -8.55 16.15 17.58
C ARG A 279 -7.22 16.69 17.05
N GLY A 280 -7.29 17.59 16.07
CA GLY A 280 -6.11 18.20 15.48
C GLY A 280 -5.29 17.26 14.56
N ALA A 281 -5.75 16.02 14.33
CA ALA A 281 -5.05 15.10 13.43
C ALA A 281 -5.09 15.60 11.99
N GLU A 282 -3.93 15.51 11.31
CA GLU A 282 -3.77 15.91 9.93
C GLU A 282 -3.29 14.76 9.06
N ILE A 283 -3.90 14.56 7.89
CA ILE A 283 -3.50 13.59 6.88
C ILE A 283 -3.31 14.25 5.52
N ASN A 284 -2.16 14.01 4.90
CA ASN A 284 -1.93 14.27 3.49
C ASN A 284 -1.80 12.93 2.76
N LEU A 285 -2.75 12.62 1.88
CA LEU A 285 -2.79 11.38 1.12
C LEU A 285 -2.59 11.68 -0.36
N CYS A 286 -1.45 11.29 -0.91
CA CYS A 286 -1.08 11.55 -2.28
C CYS A 286 -0.87 10.25 -3.05
N GLY A 287 -1.22 10.26 -4.33
CA GLY A 287 -0.97 9.16 -5.24
C GLY A 287 -0.63 9.63 -6.64
N MET A 288 0.40 9.01 -7.24
CA MET A 288 0.78 9.23 -8.61
C MET A 288 0.84 7.90 -9.35
N VAL A 289 0.19 7.83 -10.51
CA VAL A 289 0.17 6.66 -11.37
C VAL A 289 0.62 7.04 -12.77
N ILE A 290 1.61 6.33 -13.29
CA ILE A 290 1.99 6.36 -14.70
C ILE A 290 1.86 4.93 -15.21
N ALA A 291 0.94 4.69 -16.14
CA ALA A 291 0.67 3.37 -16.68
C ALA A 291 0.54 3.40 -18.20
N ASP A 292 1.09 2.38 -18.85
CA ASP A 292 1.03 2.17 -20.30
C ASP A 292 0.56 0.74 -20.63
N LYS A 293 0.59 0.37 -21.91
CA LYS A 293 0.20 -0.97 -22.40
C LYS A 293 -1.18 -1.41 -21.88
N ASN A 294 -1.25 -2.53 -21.17
CA ASN A 294 -2.48 -3.06 -20.55
C ASN A 294 -2.42 -3.02 -19.02
N GLU A 295 -1.57 -2.16 -18.48
CA GLU A 295 -1.41 -2.01 -17.04
C GLU A 295 -2.72 -1.49 -16.41
N GLN A 296 -3.00 -1.97 -15.20
CA GLN A 296 -4.18 -1.56 -14.45
C GLN A 296 -3.80 -1.10 -13.05
N VAL A 297 -4.26 0.09 -12.65
CA VAL A 297 -4.08 0.60 -11.30
C VAL A 297 -5.40 1.09 -10.74
N ASP A 298 -5.83 0.47 -9.63
CA ASP A 298 -7.07 0.78 -8.93
C ASP A 298 -6.75 1.23 -7.49
N ASN A 299 -6.95 2.53 -7.19
CA ASN A 299 -6.80 3.10 -5.86
C ASN A 299 -8.17 3.35 -5.23
N HIS A 300 -8.36 2.79 -4.06
CA HIS A 300 -9.55 3.01 -3.23
C HIS A 300 -9.14 3.61 -1.88
N THR A 301 -9.67 4.77 -1.56
CA THR A 301 -9.36 5.49 -0.32
C THR A 301 -10.62 5.68 0.53
N PHE A 302 -10.44 5.62 1.84
CA PHE A 302 -11.48 5.92 2.82
C PHE A 302 -10.88 6.71 3.97
N ILE A 303 -11.34 7.95 4.18
CA ILE A 303 -10.90 8.83 5.27
C ILE A 303 -12.09 9.06 6.20
N ASP A 304 -11.97 8.62 7.46
CA ASP A 304 -13.01 8.71 8.49
C ASP A 304 -12.65 9.79 9.53
N HIS A 305 -13.28 10.96 9.42
CA HIS A 305 -13.21 12.01 10.43
C HIS A 305 -14.16 11.70 11.59
N LYS A 306 -13.60 11.11 12.65
CA LYS A 306 -14.40 10.71 13.82
C LYS A 306 -14.62 11.83 14.84
N VAL A 307 -13.71 12.80 14.89
CA VAL A 307 -13.68 13.87 15.89
C VAL A 307 -13.44 15.22 15.24
N ALA A 308 -13.66 16.29 16.01
CA ALA A 308 -13.55 17.68 15.55
C ALA A 308 -12.09 18.10 15.25
N ASP A 309 -11.96 19.21 14.52
CA ASP A 309 -10.72 19.95 14.25
C ASP A 309 -9.68 19.17 13.42
N CYS A 310 -10.10 18.17 12.65
CA CYS A 310 -9.19 17.38 11.80
C CYS A 310 -9.10 17.92 10.38
N THR A 311 -7.93 17.73 9.75
CA THR A 311 -7.68 18.13 8.37
C THR A 311 -7.28 16.93 7.50
N SER A 312 -7.85 16.83 6.30
CA SER A 312 -7.43 15.86 5.29
C SER A 312 -7.27 16.49 3.92
N ASN A 313 -6.12 16.25 3.29
CA ASN A 313 -5.86 16.64 1.91
C ASN A 313 -5.56 15.38 1.09
N GLU A 314 -6.33 15.16 0.03
CA GLU A 314 -6.16 14.03 -0.85
C GLU A 314 -5.90 14.50 -2.28
N LEU A 315 -4.79 14.02 -2.88
CA LEU A 315 -4.44 14.32 -4.26
C LEU A 315 -3.97 13.07 -5.00
N PHE A 316 -4.75 12.63 -5.98
CA PHE A 316 -4.34 11.57 -6.90
C PHE A 316 -4.22 12.08 -8.33
N LYS A 317 -3.11 11.72 -8.98
CA LYS A 317 -2.87 12.02 -10.39
C LYS A 317 -2.58 10.75 -11.18
N TYR A 318 -3.21 10.63 -12.35
CA TYR A 318 -2.99 9.51 -13.29
C TYR A 318 -2.56 10.04 -14.64
N VAL A 319 -1.52 9.43 -15.20
CA VAL A 319 -1.15 9.54 -16.61
C VAL A 319 -1.27 8.14 -17.22
N LEU A 320 -2.22 8.00 -18.14
CA LEU A 320 -2.56 6.70 -18.76
C LEU A 320 -2.29 6.79 -20.26
N ASP A 321 -1.47 5.89 -20.78
CA ASP A 321 -1.18 5.78 -22.22
C ASP A 321 -1.60 4.40 -22.74
N ASP A 322 -1.49 4.17 -24.04
CA ASP A 322 -1.89 2.96 -24.76
C ASP A 322 -3.31 2.49 -24.37
N GLN A 323 -3.44 1.33 -23.73
CA GLN A 323 -4.70 0.71 -23.29
C GLN A 323 -4.76 0.58 -21.75
N ALA A 324 -3.94 1.36 -21.04
CA ALA A 324 -3.90 1.33 -19.59
C ALA A 324 -5.25 1.72 -18.97
N THR A 325 -5.55 1.12 -17.84
CA THR A 325 -6.78 1.39 -17.08
C THR A 325 -6.47 1.91 -15.68
N GLY A 326 -6.96 3.11 -15.39
CA GLY A 326 -6.95 3.70 -14.06
C GLY A 326 -8.32 3.64 -13.41
N ALA A 327 -8.36 3.39 -12.12
CA ALA A 327 -9.56 3.58 -11.31
C ALA A 327 -9.20 4.29 -10.00
N PHE A 328 -10.02 5.26 -9.63
CA PHE A 328 -9.95 5.96 -8.36
C PHE A 328 -11.33 6.03 -7.73
N ALA A 329 -11.46 5.51 -6.52
CA ALA A 329 -12.66 5.64 -5.72
C ALA A 329 -12.27 6.14 -4.33
N GLY A 330 -12.56 7.41 -4.03
CA GLY A 330 -12.19 8.03 -2.76
C GLY A 330 -13.44 8.45 -1.98
N LYS A 331 -13.54 8.03 -0.73
CA LYS A 331 -14.64 8.40 0.16
C LYS A 331 -14.12 9.12 1.40
N VAL A 332 -14.66 10.28 1.67
CA VAL A 332 -14.47 11.00 2.94
C VAL A 332 -15.78 10.94 3.73
N LEU A 333 -15.70 10.46 4.96
CA LEU A 333 -16.81 10.40 5.92
C LEU A 333 -16.54 11.39 7.05
N VAL A 334 -17.43 12.38 7.22
CA VAL A 334 -17.39 13.34 8.34
C VAL A 334 -18.54 13.00 9.27
N ARG A 335 -18.21 12.52 10.47
CA ARG A 335 -19.20 12.06 11.46
C ARG A 335 -19.87 13.23 12.16
N GLU A 336 -21.02 13.00 12.78
CA GLU A 336 -21.88 14.02 13.42
C GLU A 336 -21.11 14.93 14.40
N GLY A 337 -20.19 14.40 15.20
CA GLY A 337 -19.37 15.20 16.13
C GLY A 337 -18.10 15.82 15.54
N ALA A 338 -17.80 15.59 14.24
CA ALA A 338 -16.55 16.04 13.61
C ALA A 338 -16.64 17.47 13.08
N GLN A 339 -16.98 18.42 13.97
CA GLN A 339 -17.05 19.84 13.64
C GLN A 339 -15.68 20.43 13.27
N HIS A 340 -15.66 21.54 12.54
CA HIS A 340 -14.46 22.23 12.06
C HIS A 340 -13.56 21.35 11.18
N THR A 341 -14.07 20.25 10.63
CA THR A 341 -13.36 19.44 9.66
C THR A 341 -13.02 20.28 8.43
N ASN A 342 -11.74 20.20 8.00
CA ASN A 342 -11.29 20.75 6.71
C ASN A 342 -10.81 19.62 5.81
N SER A 343 -11.57 19.30 4.75
CA SER A 343 -11.26 18.17 3.87
C SER A 343 -11.27 18.59 2.41
N GLN A 344 -10.18 18.29 1.70
CA GLN A 344 -10.08 18.49 0.26
C GLN A 344 -9.70 17.19 -0.42
N GLN A 345 -10.50 16.74 -1.40
CA GLN A 345 -10.20 15.58 -2.23
C GLN A 345 -10.08 16.01 -3.69
N THR A 346 -8.95 15.70 -4.32
CA THR A 346 -8.68 16.06 -5.72
C THR A 346 -8.17 14.85 -6.49
N ASN A 347 -8.83 14.55 -7.63
CA ASN A 347 -8.35 13.55 -8.56
C ASN A 347 -8.19 14.15 -9.95
N ARG A 348 -6.97 14.15 -10.50
CA ARG A 348 -6.63 14.71 -11.81
C ARG A 348 -6.08 13.62 -12.70
N ASN A 349 -6.64 13.46 -13.89
CA ASN A 349 -6.32 12.35 -14.76
C ASN A 349 -6.08 12.83 -16.19
N LEU A 350 -5.04 12.31 -16.81
CA LEU A 350 -4.66 12.53 -18.19
C LEU A 350 -4.68 11.20 -18.94
N CYS A 351 -5.61 11.02 -19.87
CA CYS A 351 -5.59 9.92 -20.84
C CYS A 351 -4.84 10.40 -22.09
N ALA A 352 -3.60 9.94 -22.26
CA ALA A 352 -2.75 10.35 -23.36
C ALA A 352 -3.15 9.72 -24.71
N THR A 353 -3.87 8.60 -24.69
CA THR A 353 -4.47 7.93 -25.85
C THR A 353 -5.97 7.80 -25.71
N ARG A 354 -6.65 7.45 -26.82
CA ARG A 354 -8.11 7.24 -26.85
C ARG A 354 -8.52 5.90 -26.24
N ASP A 355 -7.61 4.94 -26.22
CA ASP A 355 -7.83 3.58 -25.72
C ASP A 355 -7.49 3.45 -24.23
N ALA A 356 -6.89 4.47 -23.63
CA ALA A 356 -6.71 4.57 -22.18
C ALA A 356 -8.03 4.88 -21.49
N HIS A 357 -8.30 4.21 -20.37
CA HIS A 357 -9.55 4.35 -19.64
C HIS A 357 -9.32 4.81 -18.21
N MET A 358 -10.09 5.82 -17.76
CA MET A 358 -10.10 6.29 -16.39
C MET A 358 -11.49 6.27 -15.78
N TYR A 359 -11.62 5.60 -14.64
CA TYR A 359 -12.82 5.59 -13.81
C TYR A 359 -12.56 6.39 -12.53
N THR A 360 -13.32 7.44 -12.27
CA THR A 360 -13.14 8.27 -11.08
C THR A 360 -14.46 8.45 -10.34
N GLN A 361 -14.44 8.21 -9.03
CA GLN A 361 -15.62 8.24 -8.16
C GLN A 361 -15.27 8.85 -6.80
N PRO A 362 -15.10 10.19 -6.71
CA PRO A 362 -14.96 10.86 -5.42
C PRO A 362 -16.32 10.94 -4.71
N GLN A 363 -16.34 10.71 -3.39
CA GLN A 363 -17.55 10.71 -2.55
C GLN A 363 -17.32 11.49 -1.26
N LEU A 364 -18.31 12.28 -0.85
CA LEU A 364 -18.37 12.94 0.46
C LEU A 364 -19.66 12.53 1.18
N GLU A 365 -19.53 12.05 2.41
CA GLU A 365 -20.64 11.87 3.33
C GLU A 365 -20.42 12.74 4.56
N ILE A 366 -21.24 13.76 4.75
CA ILE A 366 -21.03 14.78 5.77
C ILE A 366 -22.25 14.83 6.69
N TYR A 367 -22.02 14.61 7.99
CA TYR A 367 -23.02 14.61 9.03
C TYR A 367 -22.78 15.70 10.08
N ALA A 368 -21.80 16.60 9.88
CA ALA A 368 -21.51 17.75 10.73
C ALA A 368 -21.85 19.06 10.00
N ASP A 369 -22.21 20.12 10.76
CA ASP A 369 -22.72 21.37 10.19
C ASP A 369 -21.63 22.38 9.90
N ASP A 370 -20.64 22.53 10.79
CA ASP A 370 -19.56 23.53 10.64
C ASP A 370 -18.29 22.86 10.09
N VAL A 371 -18.25 22.70 8.78
CA VAL A 371 -17.15 22.06 8.07
C VAL A 371 -16.81 22.74 6.74
N LYS A 372 -15.59 22.54 6.27
CA LYS A 372 -15.12 22.97 4.93
C LYS A 372 -14.68 21.72 4.16
N CYS A 373 -15.57 21.19 3.35
CA CYS A 373 -15.29 19.98 2.58
C CYS A 373 -15.52 20.23 1.08
N SER A 374 -14.59 19.74 0.29
CA SER A 374 -14.70 19.82 -1.18
C SER A 374 -14.11 18.58 -1.83
N HIS A 375 -14.66 18.20 -2.99
CA HIS A 375 -14.04 17.24 -3.87
C HIS A 375 -14.09 17.69 -5.32
N GLY A 376 -13.16 17.20 -6.13
CA GLY A 376 -13.11 17.45 -7.56
C GLY A 376 -12.40 16.35 -8.31
N ALA A 377 -12.94 16.00 -9.49
CA ALA A 377 -12.28 15.06 -10.38
C ALA A 377 -12.27 15.62 -11.81
N THR A 378 -11.17 15.39 -12.52
CA THR A 378 -11.05 15.73 -13.94
C THR A 378 -10.46 14.57 -14.71
N VAL A 379 -10.94 14.37 -15.94
CA VAL A 379 -10.33 13.47 -16.92
C VAL A 379 -10.12 14.29 -18.18
N GLY A 380 -8.87 14.46 -18.57
CA GLY A 380 -8.48 15.23 -19.75
C GLY A 380 -7.70 14.41 -20.75
N GLN A 381 -7.45 15.00 -21.90
CA GLN A 381 -6.55 14.49 -22.94
C GLN A 381 -5.40 15.50 -23.16
N LEU A 382 -4.39 15.10 -23.90
CA LEU A 382 -3.31 16.02 -24.30
C LEU A 382 -3.88 17.16 -25.13
N ASP A 383 -3.44 18.39 -24.84
CA ASP A 383 -3.85 19.59 -25.59
C ASP A 383 -3.23 19.57 -26.99
N GLU A 384 -4.06 19.36 -28.01
CA GLU A 384 -3.66 19.32 -29.42
C GLU A 384 -3.02 20.64 -29.88
N ASN A 385 -3.48 21.81 -29.35
CA ASN A 385 -2.88 23.09 -29.68
C ASN A 385 -1.48 23.22 -29.09
N ALA A 386 -1.26 22.75 -27.87
CA ALA A 386 0.05 22.72 -27.26
C ALA A 386 0.99 21.77 -28.01
N LEU A 387 0.52 20.59 -28.40
CA LEU A 387 1.27 19.65 -29.24
C LEU A 387 1.66 20.26 -30.57
N PHE A 388 0.71 20.89 -31.28
CA PHE A 388 0.95 21.56 -32.54
C PHE A 388 1.97 22.69 -32.37
N TYR A 389 1.84 23.55 -31.36
CA TYR A 389 2.79 24.60 -31.08
C TYR A 389 4.20 24.11 -30.84
N MET A 390 4.37 23.04 -30.08
CA MET A 390 5.68 22.42 -29.81
C MET A 390 6.31 21.86 -31.08
N GLN A 391 5.50 21.21 -31.94
CA GLN A 391 5.97 20.70 -33.24
C GLN A 391 6.45 21.83 -34.18
N GLN A 392 5.75 22.98 -34.19
CA GLN A 392 6.18 24.16 -34.96
C GLN A 392 7.52 24.75 -34.48
N ARG A 393 7.94 24.41 -33.26
CA ARG A 393 9.25 24.76 -32.67
C ARG A 393 10.31 23.69 -32.88
N GLY A 394 10.03 22.66 -33.67
CA GLY A 394 10.97 21.60 -34.01
C GLY A 394 11.05 20.45 -33.01
N ILE A 395 10.15 20.41 -32.01
CA ILE A 395 10.05 19.29 -31.08
C ILE A 395 9.25 18.15 -31.76
N SER A 396 9.77 16.92 -31.73
CA SER A 396 9.06 15.79 -32.30
C SER A 396 7.74 15.53 -31.56
N LEU A 397 6.74 14.95 -32.23
CA LEU A 397 5.47 14.61 -31.61
C LEU A 397 5.65 13.75 -30.36
N LYS A 398 6.57 12.76 -30.43
CA LYS A 398 6.88 11.87 -29.30
C LYS A 398 7.43 12.65 -28.11
N GLU A 399 8.38 13.53 -28.34
CA GLU A 399 8.95 14.36 -27.25
C GLU A 399 7.94 15.37 -26.70
N ALA A 400 7.14 15.99 -27.57
CA ALA A 400 6.09 16.92 -27.14
C ALA A 400 5.06 16.24 -26.24
N ARG A 401 4.60 15.04 -26.59
CA ARG A 401 3.70 14.23 -25.74
C ARG A 401 4.36 13.94 -24.38
N LEU A 402 5.60 13.48 -24.38
CA LEU A 402 6.34 13.14 -23.15
C LEU A 402 6.48 14.37 -22.22
N LEU A 403 6.82 15.53 -22.81
CA LEU A 403 6.96 16.78 -22.05
C LEU A 403 5.64 17.24 -21.44
N LEU A 404 4.51 17.12 -22.15
CA LEU A 404 3.19 17.46 -21.63
C LEU A 404 2.74 16.49 -20.52
N MET A 405 2.99 15.18 -20.69
CA MET A 405 2.72 14.19 -19.64
C MET A 405 3.55 14.49 -18.39
N PHE A 406 4.84 14.75 -18.56
CA PHE A 406 5.74 15.09 -17.45
C PHE A 406 5.33 16.40 -16.74
N ALA A 407 4.91 17.42 -17.49
CA ALA A 407 4.44 18.68 -16.90
C ALA A 407 3.11 18.55 -16.13
N PHE A 408 2.33 17.51 -16.42
CA PHE A 408 1.08 17.24 -15.71
C PHE A 408 1.34 16.60 -14.33
N VAL A 409 2.33 15.75 -14.20
CA VAL A 409 2.71 15.08 -12.95
C VAL A 409 3.36 16.06 -11.99
#